data_8be86c1eead5daba404a65d850cba103
#
_entry.id   8be86c1eead5daba404a65d850cba103
#
_cell.length_a   1.000
_cell.length_b   1.000
_cell.length_c   1.000
_cell.angle_alpha   90.00
_cell.angle_beta   90.00
_cell.angle_gamma   90.00
#
_symmetry.space_group_name_H-M   'P 1'
#
loop_
_entity.id
_entity.type
_entity.pdbx_description
1 polymer ?
#
loop_
_entity_poly.entity_id
_entity_poly.type
_entity_poly.pdbx_seq_one_letter_code
_entity_poly.pdbx_strand_id
1 'polypeptide(L)'
;KLFGNIKLTDYTSSISATLFPSTPEDEQALEGLKKGTWVRAFGTIEVNKFSQELGMIIRDMNAVNREGRKDKAEGEKRVELHMHTNMSVMDATNAPSDLISQAAKWGHKAIAITDHANLQAYPEAHGAGKKNGIKILYGLEGNIVDDHVNVAYNPQHILLEDATYVVFDVETTGLSAIYDSIIELAAVKMKNGVVVDKFEEFIDPGHPLSATTIQLTGITDEMVKGSKSVEQVLKEFHEFSKDCILVAHNASFDMGFLNTGYENVGIPKTNQPVIDTLELSRMLHPQLKSHRLNTLAK
;
A
#
# COMPACT_ATOMS: atom_id res chain seq x y z
N LYS A 1 -48.84 -26.57 14.18
CA LYS A 1 -47.93 -26.05 15.26
C LYS A 1 -47.16 -24.92 14.66
N LEU A 2 -47.19 -23.76 15.30
CA LEU A 2 -46.38 -22.60 14.93
C LEU A 2 -44.90 -22.98 15.13
N PHE A 3 -44.02 -22.60 14.24
CA PHE A 3 -42.59 -22.70 14.43
C PHE A 3 -41.90 -21.50 13.79
N GLY A 4 -40.84 -21.03 14.38
CA GLY A 4 -40.05 -19.91 13.86
C GLY A 4 -38.78 -20.41 13.20
N ASN A 5 -38.53 -19.97 11.97
CA ASN A 5 -37.26 -20.20 11.29
C ASN A 5 -36.47 -18.90 11.27
N ILE A 6 -35.31 -18.89 11.91
CA ILE A 6 -34.51 -17.70 12.20
C ILE A 6 -33.12 -17.91 11.63
N LYS A 7 -32.52 -16.89 11.07
CA LYS A 7 -31.10 -16.90 10.72
C LYS A 7 -30.32 -16.14 11.81
N LEU A 8 -29.47 -16.85 12.52
CA LEU A 8 -28.58 -16.28 13.54
C LEU A 8 -27.21 -16.01 12.95
N THR A 9 -26.59 -14.91 13.33
CA THR A 9 -25.22 -14.58 12.97
C THR A 9 -24.49 -13.91 14.13
N ASP A 10 -23.21 -14.23 14.29
CA ASP A 10 -22.27 -13.55 15.18
C ASP A 10 -21.32 -12.62 14.43
N TYR A 11 -21.61 -12.36 13.16
CA TYR A 11 -20.79 -11.63 12.17
C TYR A 11 -19.51 -12.36 11.70
N THR A 12 -19.21 -13.53 12.20
CA THR A 12 -18.15 -14.40 11.65
C THR A 12 -18.75 -15.48 10.77
N SER A 13 -19.92 -16.00 11.16
CA SER A 13 -20.68 -17.00 10.41
C SER A 13 -22.17 -16.85 10.67
N SER A 14 -22.99 -17.62 9.96
CA SER A 14 -24.45 -17.65 10.11
C SER A 14 -24.94 -19.08 10.18
N ILE A 15 -25.93 -19.32 11.03
CA ILE A 15 -26.59 -20.62 11.16
C ILE A 15 -28.10 -20.46 11.07
N SER A 16 -28.77 -21.40 10.39
CA SER A 16 -30.22 -21.51 10.42
C SER A 16 -30.66 -22.11 11.74
N ALA A 17 -31.61 -21.48 12.41
CA ALA A 17 -32.11 -21.92 13.71
C ALA A 17 -33.62 -22.05 13.70
N THR A 18 -34.15 -23.10 14.29
CA THR A 18 -35.58 -23.36 14.42
C THR A 18 -35.99 -23.33 15.86
N LEU A 19 -37.01 -22.52 16.18
CA LEU A 19 -37.65 -22.46 17.50
C LEU A 19 -39.03 -23.08 17.40
N PHE A 20 -39.31 -24.05 18.24
CA PHE A 20 -40.63 -24.64 18.45
C PHE A 20 -41.23 -24.08 19.76
N PRO A 21 -42.12 -23.09 19.71
CA PRO A 21 -42.70 -22.54 20.89
C PRO A 21 -43.40 -23.62 21.72
N SER A 22 -43.14 -23.66 22.99
CA SER A 22 -43.76 -24.61 23.94
C SER A 22 -44.74 -23.93 24.88
N THR A 23 -44.62 -22.60 25.02
CA THR A 23 -45.45 -21.77 25.88
C THR A 23 -46.01 -20.56 25.11
N PRO A 24 -47.08 -19.90 25.58
CA PRO A 24 -47.56 -18.65 25.01
C PRO A 24 -46.51 -17.54 25.06
N GLU A 25 -45.61 -17.54 26.05
CA GLU A 25 -44.51 -16.59 26.18
C GLU A 25 -43.49 -16.78 25.03
N ASP A 26 -43.21 -18.03 24.65
CA ASP A 26 -42.33 -18.33 23.50
C ASP A 26 -42.93 -17.82 22.20
N GLU A 27 -44.25 -17.98 22.00
CA GLU A 27 -44.96 -17.48 20.84
C GLU A 27 -44.87 -15.95 20.74
N GLN A 28 -45.11 -15.27 21.87
CA GLN A 28 -45.04 -13.81 21.93
C GLN A 28 -43.62 -13.29 21.75
N ALA A 29 -42.61 -13.98 22.28
CA ALA A 29 -41.21 -13.67 22.07
C ALA A 29 -40.83 -13.83 20.60
N LEU A 30 -41.30 -14.86 19.94
CA LEU A 30 -41.07 -15.10 18.51
C LEU A 30 -41.71 -14.02 17.63
N GLU A 31 -42.94 -13.62 17.90
CA GLU A 31 -43.65 -12.55 17.20
C GLU A 31 -43.00 -11.17 17.40
N GLY A 32 -42.38 -10.94 18.55
CA GLY A 32 -41.68 -9.71 18.90
C GLY A 32 -40.29 -9.56 18.26
N LEU A 33 -39.75 -10.62 17.67
CA LEU A 33 -38.42 -10.60 17.05
C LEU A 33 -38.40 -9.76 15.78
N LYS A 34 -37.45 -8.85 15.73
CA LYS A 34 -37.17 -8.04 14.54
C LYS A 34 -35.77 -8.35 14.00
N LYS A 35 -35.59 -8.19 12.70
CA LYS A 35 -34.23 -8.29 12.11
C LYS A 35 -33.27 -7.35 12.81
N GLY A 36 -32.14 -7.88 13.26
CA GLY A 36 -31.14 -7.12 14.02
C GLY A 36 -31.30 -7.16 15.53
N THR A 37 -32.32 -7.87 16.06
CA THR A 37 -32.43 -8.12 17.51
C THR A 37 -31.29 -9.03 17.98
N TRP A 38 -30.59 -8.61 19.02
CA TRP A 38 -29.56 -9.42 19.67
C TRP A 38 -30.23 -10.40 20.62
N VAL A 39 -29.89 -11.67 20.45
CA VAL A 39 -30.45 -12.74 21.27
C VAL A 39 -29.33 -13.61 21.83
N ARG A 40 -29.58 -14.16 23.02
CA ARG A 40 -28.87 -15.32 23.56
C ARG A 40 -29.75 -16.52 23.30
N ALA A 41 -29.30 -17.42 22.42
CA ALA A 41 -30.00 -18.65 22.11
C ALA A 41 -29.23 -19.84 22.69
N PHE A 42 -29.98 -20.77 23.30
CA PHE A 42 -29.48 -22.05 23.77
C PHE A 42 -30.23 -23.17 23.06
N GLY A 43 -29.49 -24.16 22.55
CA GLY A 43 -30.11 -25.25 21.79
C GLY A 43 -29.09 -26.31 21.36
N THR A 44 -29.56 -27.22 20.52
CA THR A 44 -28.77 -28.32 19.98
C THR A 44 -28.41 -28.08 18.52
N ILE A 45 -27.17 -28.32 18.15
CA ILE A 45 -26.72 -28.26 16.76
C ILE A 45 -26.89 -29.64 16.15
N GLU A 46 -27.61 -29.72 15.04
CA GLU A 46 -27.90 -30.97 14.30
C GLU A 46 -27.75 -30.74 12.81
N VAL A 47 -27.46 -31.81 12.07
CA VAL A 47 -27.53 -31.80 10.62
C VAL A 47 -28.99 -31.88 10.20
N ASN A 48 -29.49 -30.88 9.49
CA ASN A 48 -30.83 -30.92 8.95
C ASN A 48 -30.92 -32.01 7.88
N LYS A 49 -31.82 -32.97 8.11
CA LYS A 49 -31.98 -34.15 7.24
C LYS A 49 -32.41 -33.81 5.80
N PHE A 50 -33.01 -32.64 5.59
CA PHE A 50 -33.50 -32.21 4.30
C PHE A 50 -32.47 -31.34 3.53
N SER A 51 -31.85 -30.36 4.22
CA SER A 51 -30.87 -29.47 3.58
C SER A 51 -29.43 -29.98 3.66
N GLN A 52 -29.16 -31.02 4.46
CA GLN A 52 -27.80 -31.54 4.76
C GLN A 52 -26.86 -30.49 5.34
N GLU A 53 -27.40 -29.38 5.86
CA GLU A 53 -26.66 -28.30 6.48
C GLU A 53 -26.79 -28.36 8.01
N LEU A 54 -25.80 -27.80 8.70
CA LEU A 54 -25.87 -27.64 10.14
C LEU A 54 -26.94 -26.59 10.49
N GLY A 55 -27.83 -26.97 11.37
CA GLY A 55 -28.87 -26.11 11.93
C GLY A 55 -28.91 -26.18 13.44
N MET A 56 -29.52 -25.18 14.06
CA MET A 56 -29.73 -25.14 15.51
C MET A 56 -31.20 -25.33 15.84
N ILE A 57 -31.50 -26.27 16.73
CA ILE A 57 -32.84 -26.35 17.37
C ILE A 57 -32.76 -25.60 18.67
N ILE A 58 -33.45 -24.45 18.72
CA ILE A 58 -33.46 -23.56 19.88
C ILE A 58 -34.38 -24.16 20.96
N ARG A 59 -33.88 -24.26 22.17
CA ARG A 59 -34.63 -24.70 23.35
C ARG A 59 -34.99 -23.51 24.24
N ASP A 60 -34.17 -22.47 24.27
CA ASP A 60 -34.41 -21.25 25.02
C ASP A 60 -33.77 -20.07 24.27
N MET A 61 -34.45 -18.92 24.26
CA MET A 61 -33.97 -17.72 23.60
C MET A 61 -34.44 -16.47 24.34
N ASN A 62 -33.50 -15.60 24.65
CA ASN A 62 -33.76 -14.35 25.33
C ASN A 62 -33.16 -13.18 24.56
N ALA A 63 -33.97 -12.12 24.38
CA ALA A 63 -33.43 -10.87 23.85
C ALA A 63 -32.40 -10.27 24.82
N VAL A 64 -31.27 -9.82 24.29
CA VAL A 64 -30.21 -9.20 25.08
C VAL A 64 -29.88 -7.81 24.55
N ASN A 65 -29.63 -6.89 25.45
CA ASN A 65 -29.13 -5.58 25.10
C ASN A 65 -27.62 -5.68 24.85
N ARG A 66 -27.20 -5.40 23.60
CA ARG A 66 -25.79 -5.22 23.31
C ARG A 66 -25.38 -3.80 23.67
N GLU A 67 -24.44 -3.68 24.59
CA GLU A 67 -23.78 -2.40 24.77
C GLU A 67 -22.99 -2.06 23.48
N GLY A 68 -23.30 -0.93 22.87
CA GLY A 68 -22.54 -0.41 21.73
C GLY A 68 -21.09 -0.13 22.13
N ARG A 69 -20.21 -0.05 21.16
CA ARG A 69 -18.83 0.40 21.42
C ARG A 69 -18.86 1.76 22.10
N LYS A 70 -18.13 1.89 23.21
CA LYS A 70 -17.93 3.14 23.94
C LYS A 70 -16.61 3.76 23.50
N ASP A 71 -16.60 5.06 23.28
CA ASP A 71 -15.35 5.80 23.14
C ASP A 71 -14.67 5.84 24.51
N LYS A 72 -13.42 5.39 24.56
CA LYS A 72 -12.62 5.34 25.78
C LYS A 72 -11.76 6.59 26.00
N ALA A 73 -11.77 7.53 25.04
CA ALA A 73 -11.03 8.77 25.18
C ALA A 73 -11.63 9.64 26.28
N GLU A 74 -10.81 10.07 27.22
CA GLU A 74 -11.17 10.99 28.29
C GLU A 74 -10.85 12.43 27.86
N GLY A 75 -11.63 13.41 28.36
CA GLY A 75 -11.42 14.81 28.08
C GLY A 75 -11.97 15.30 26.73
N GLU A 76 -11.27 16.23 26.11
CA GLU A 76 -11.71 16.82 24.84
C GLU A 76 -11.51 15.85 23.67
N LYS A 77 -12.60 15.64 22.91
CA LYS A 77 -12.57 14.72 21.77
C LYS A 77 -11.84 15.31 20.60
N ARG A 78 -10.92 14.56 20.00
CA ARG A 78 -10.31 14.91 18.73
C ARG A 78 -11.36 14.92 17.62
N VAL A 79 -11.34 15.91 16.75
CA VAL A 79 -12.14 15.90 15.52
C VAL A 79 -11.50 14.98 14.51
N GLU A 80 -12.26 14.04 13.97
CA GLU A 80 -11.79 13.21 12.85
C GLU A 80 -11.80 14.05 11.57
N LEU A 81 -10.63 14.20 10.96
CA LEU A 81 -10.44 15.04 9.77
C LEU A 81 -10.21 14.24 8.48
N HIS A 82 -10.02 12.92 8.58
CA HIS A 82 -9.78 12.04 7.44
C HIS A 82 -10.64 10.79 7.56
N MET A 83 -11.78 10.78 6.88
CA MET A 83 -12.74 9.69 6.97
C MET A 83 -13.41 9.42 5.62
N HIS A 84 -13.43 8.14 5.26
CA HIS A 84 -14.08 7.65 4.05
C HIS A 84 -15.42 7.00 4.37
N THR A 85 -16.39 7.22 3.48
CA THR A 85 -17.69 6.56 3.51
C THR A 85 -17.75 5.48 2.42
N ASN A 86 -18.87 4.75 2.34
CA ASN A 86 -19.11 3.79 1.27
C ASN A 86 -19.16 4.41 -0.14
N MET A 87 -19.03 5.75 -0.25
CA MET A 87 -18.86 6.42 -1.54
C MET A 87 -17.40 6.35 -2.04
N SER A 88 -16.45 6.05 -1.14
CA SER A 88 -15.07 5.65 -1.50
C SER A 88 -15.07 4.15 -1.88
N VAL A 89 -15.36 3.86 -3.15
CA VAL A 89 -15.55 2.50 -3.68
C VAL A 89 -14.28 1.66 -3.44
N MET A 90 -14.47 0.43 -2.96
CA MET A 90 -13.43 -0.55 -2.60
C MET A 90 -12.59 -0.17 -1.37
N ASP A 91 -12.85 0.95 -0.71
CA ASP A 91 -12.10 1.39 0.45
C ASP A 91 -12.94 1.34 1.75
N ALA A 92 -14.16 1.84 1.72
CA ALA A 92 -15.03 1.87 2.91
C ALA A 92 -16.41 1.28 2.66
N THR A 93 -17.07 0.83 3.75
CA THR A 93 -18.36 0.13 3.69
C THR A 93 -19.47 0.82 4.46
N ASN A 94 -19.15 1.79 5.33
CA ASN A 94 -20.11 2.43 6.20
C ASN A 94 -20.80 3.61 5.51
N ALA A 95 -22.13 3.73 5.70
CA ALA A 95 -22.86 4.88 5.20
C ALA A 95 -22.49 6.17 5.96
N PRO A 96 -22.54 7.35 5.31
CA PRO A 96 -22.26 8.64 5.97
C PRO A 96 -23.09 8.85 7.22
N SER A 97 -24.39 8.52 7.19
CA SER A 97 -25.31 8.67 8.31
C SER A 97 -24.93 7.83 9.53
N ASP A 98 -24.40 6.62 9.31
CA ASP A 98 -23.99 5.72 10.39
C ASP A 98 -22.74 6.25 11.12
N LEU A 99 -21.75 6.68 10.35
CA LEU A 99 -20.52 7.26 10.88
C LEU A 99 -20.79 8.54 11.68
N ILE A 100 -21.61 9.43 11.13
CA ILE A 100 -21.98 10.70 11.77
C ILE A 100 -22.79 10.45 13.05
N SER A 101 -23.74 9.53 13.01
CA SER A 101 -24.55 9.15 14.19
C SER A 101 -23.68 8.55 15.29
N GLN A 102 -22.67 7.75 14.90
CA GLN A 102 -21.75 7.16 15.87
C GLN A 102 -20.83 8.21 16.51
N ALA A 103 -20.31 9.14 15.70
CA ALA A 103 -19.49 10.26 16.19
C ALA A 103 -20.28 11.13 17.17
N ALA A 104 -21.53 11.46 16.84
CA ALA A 104 -22.41 12.23 17.73
C ALA A 104 -22.69 11.50 19.04
N LYS A 105 -22.97 10.18 19.01
CA LYS A 105 -23.15 9.34 20.20
C LYS A 105 -21.92 9.32 21.11
N TRP A 106 -20.72 9.42 20.52
CA TRP A 106 -19.47 9.49 21.27
C TRP A 106 -19.10 10.89 21.77
N GLY A 107 -19.94 11.91 21.46
CA GLY A 107 -19.76 13.28 21.92
C GLY A 107 -18.76 14.10 21.11
N HIS A 108 -18.45 13.69 19.87
CA HIS A 108 -17.65 14.52 18.98
C HIS A 108 -18.41 15.77 18.56
N LYS A 109 -17.73 16.91 18.51
CA LYS A 109 -18.32 18.21 18.14
C LYS A 109 -18.42 18.39 16.62
N ALA A 110 -17.53 17.73 15.86
CA ALA A 110 -17.47 17.77 14.42
C ALA A 110 -16.87 16.48 13.86
N ILE A 111 -17.08 16.23 12.57
CA ILE A 111 -16.49 15.14 11.81
C ILE A 111 -16.32 15.57 10.35
N ALA A 112 -15.20 15.22 9.72
CA ALA A 112 -14.99 15.45 8.31
C ALA A 112 -15.52 14.28 7.47
N ILE A 113 -15.89 14.57 6.22
CA ILE A 113 -16.12 13.59 5.16
C ILE A 113 -15.10 13.89 4.07
N THR A 114 -14.24 12.95 3.78
CA THR A 114 -13.10 13.12 2.86
C THR A 114 -12.99 11.92 1.92
N ASP A 115 -14.06 11.62 1.19
CA ASP A 115 -14.07 10.52 0.23
C ASP A 115 -13.08 10.74 -0.92
N HIS A 116 -12.57 9.66 -1.49
CA HIS A 116 -11.67 9.66 -2.64
C HIS A 116 -12.32 10.29 -3.88
N ALA A 117 -11.80 11.42 -4.29
CA ALA A 117 -12.11 12.13 -5.55
C ALA A 117 -13.60 12.33 -5.85
N ASN A 118 -14.49 12.30 -4.83
CA ASN A 118 -15.92 12.51 -5.03
C ASN A 118 -16.61 13.20 -3.84
N LEU A 119 -17.81 13.74 -4.09
CA LEU A 119 -18.60 14.51 -3.13
C LEU A 119 -19.99 13.88 -2.87
N GLN A 120 -20.22 12.64 -3.28
CA GLN A 120 -21.53 12.00 -3.27
C GLN A 120 -22.13 11.82 -1.88
N ALA A 121 -21.29 11.72 -0.84
CA ALA A 121 -21.73 11.60 0.55
C ALA A 121 -22.32 12.90 1.14
N TYR A 122 -22.10 14.06 0.54
CA TYR A 122 -22.42 15.35 1.14
C TYR A 122 -23.91 15.59 1.43
N PRO A 123 -24.85 15.28 0.54
CA PRO A 123 -26.29 15.46 0.84
C PRO A 123 -26.74 14.65 2.06
N GLU A 124 -26.33 13.39 2.12
CA GLU A 124 -26.65 12.52 3.25
C GLU A 124 -25.96 12.97 4.53
N ALA A 125 -24.68 13.34 4.45
CA ALA A 125 -23.90 13.87 5.58
C ALA A 125 -24.53 15.14 6.17
N HIS A 126 -24.99 16.04 5.30
CA HIS A 126 -25.67 17.27 5.72
C HIS A 126 -26.95 16.97 6.51
N GLY A 127 -27.80 16.05 5.99
CA GLY A 127 -29.01 15.62 6.66
C GLY A 127 -28.73 14.94 8.02
N ALA A 128 -27.74 14.06 8.05
CA ALA A 128 -27.32 13.36 9.27
C ALA A 128 -26.71 14.31 10.30
N GLY A 129 -25.90 15.28 9.86
CA GLY A 129 -25.32 16.30 10.73
C GLY A 129 -26.38 17.15 11.43
N LYS A 130 -27.36 17.64 10.67
CA LYS A 130 -28.54 18.36 11.24
C LYS A 130 -29.31 17.52 12.23
N LYS A 131 -29.62 16.28 11.87
CA LYS A 131 -30.39 15.36 12.72
C LYS A 131 -29.70 15.07 14.04
N ASN A 132 -28.39 14.92 14.06
CA ASN A 132 -27.60 14.53 15.22
C ASN A 132 -26.95 15.73 15.95
N GLY A 133 -27.12 16.95 15.46
CA GLY A 133 -26.56 18.17 16.09
C GLY A 133 -25.03 18.22 16.06
N ILE A 134 -24.37 17.58 15.10
CA ILE A 134 -22.92 17.57 14.93
C ILE A 134 -22.50 18.35 13.67
N LYS A 135 -21.40 19.10 13.78
CA LYS A 135 -20.87 19.89 12.66
C LYS A 135 -20.19 18.95 11.63
N ILE A 136 -20.56 19.08 10.36
CA ILE A 136 -19.90 18.38 9.27
C ILE A 136 -18.85 19.31 8.64
N LEU A 137 -17.63 18.78 8.49
CA LEU A 137 -16.56 19.39 7.73
C LEU A 137 -16.52 18.68 6.36
N TYR A 138 -16.79 19.45 5.32
CA TYR A 138 -16.80 18.96 3.95
C TYR A 138 -15.40 19.05 3.38
N GLY A 139 -14.82 17.92 3.05
CA GLY A 139 -13.49 17.78 2.49
C GLY A 139 -13.46 16.76 1.37
N LEU A 140 -12.34 16.67 0.71
CA LEU A 140 -12.09 15.75 -0.41
C LEU A 140 -10.67 15.22 -0.27
N GLU A 141 -10.48 13.93 -0.45
CA GLU A 141 -9.17 13.38 -0.71
C GLU A 141 -8.89 13.46 -2.21
N GLY A 142 -8.08 14.44 -2.58
CA GLY A 142 -7.73 14.70 -3.98
C GLY A 142 -6.47 13.95 -4.40
N ASN A 143 -6.48 13.38 -5.59
CA ASN A 143 -5.27 12.88 -6.21
C ASN A 143 -4.55 14.05 -6.89
N ILE A 144 -3.37 14.39 -6.38
CA ILE A 144 -2.50 15.37 -7.03
C ILE A 144 -1.54 14.58 -7.93
N VAL A 145 -1.57 14.88 -9.20
CA VAL A 145 -0.60 14.38 -10.17
C VAL A 145 0.38 15.51 -10.42
N ASP A 146 1.64 15.26 -10.06
CA ASP A 146 2.73 16.08 -10.53
C ASP A 146 3.12 15.56 -11.92
N ASP A 147 2.78 16.31 -12.96
CA ASP A 147 3.12 16.02 -14.35
C ASP A 147 4.51 16.55 -14.73
N HIS A 148 5.23 17.11 -13.78
CA HIS A 148 6.66 17.40 -13.93
C HIS A 148 7.47 16.13 -13.83
N VAL A 149 7.83 15.57 -14.97
CA VAL A 149 8.73 14.43 -15.04
C VAL A 149 10.17 14.91 -14.88
N ASN A 150 10.79 14.55 -13.76
CA ASN A 150 12.20 14.84 -13.55
C ASN A 150 13.07 13.90 -14.39
N VAL A 151 13.37 14.29 -15.61
CA VAL A 151 14.30 13.55 -16.49
C VAL A 151 15.75 13.68 -16.05
N ALA A 152 16.05 14.66 -15.20
CA ALA A 152 17.39 14.91 -14.67
C ALA A 152 17.35 15.38 -13.21
N TYR A 153 18.32 14.96 -12.43
CA TYR A 153 18.55 15.38 -11.04
C TYR A 153 19.84 16.20 -10.97
N ASN A 154 19.93 17.11 -10.01
CA ASN A 154 21.09 17.99 -9.80
C ASN A 154 21.54 18.69 -11.11
N PRO A 155 20.64 19.36 -11.84
CA PRO A 155 20.99 19.93 -13.13
C PRO A 155 22.10 20.98 -13.00
N GLN A 156 23.03 20.97 -13.95
CA GLN A 156 24.12 21.93 -14.06
C GLN A 156 24.13 22.56 -15.43
N HIS A 157 24.74 23.75 -15.57
CA HIS A 157 24.89 24.41 -16.86
C HIS A 157 26.05 23.80 -17.66
N ILE A 158 25.83 22.60 -18.17
CA ILE A 158 26.78 21.86 -19.02
C ILE A 158 26.15 21.67 -20.39
N LEU A 159 26.91 21.96 -21.44
CA LEU A 159 26.50 21.62 -22.82
C LEU A 159 26.56 20.09 -22.96
N LEU A 160 25.44 19.49 -23.36
CA LEU A 160 25.34 18.03 -23.49
C LEU A 160 26.32 17.47 -24.51
N GLU A 161 26.69 18.27 -25.55
CA GLU A 161 27.66 17.88 -26.59
C GLU A 161 29.09 17.74 -26.02
N ASP A 162 29.45 18.56 -25.01
CA ASP A 162 30.79 18.57 -24.43
C ASP A 162 30.91 17.64 -23.22
N ALA A 163 29.78 17.13 -22.70
CA ALA A 163 29.74 16.36 -21.52
C ALA A 163 30.39 14.98 -21.67
N THR A 164 30.95 14.50 -20.55
CA THR A 164 31.36 13.11 -20.40
C THR A 164 30.26 12.39 -19.58
N TYR A 165 29.81 11.28 -20.06
CA TYR A 165 28.74 10.49 -19.41
C TYR A 165 29.31 9.21 -18.83
N VAL A 166 28.77 8.81 -17.67
CA VAL A 166 28.94 7.47 -17.11
C VAL A 166 27.55 6.82 -17.08
N VAL A 167 27.32 5.92 -18.04
CA VAL A 167 26.11 5.11 -18.09
C VAL A 167 26.35 3.88 -17.24
N PHE A 168 25.55 3.69 -16.18
CA PHE A 168 25.79 2.63 -15.20
C PHE A 168 24.52 1.92 -14.80
N ASP A 169 24.69 0.75 -14.25
CA ASP A 169 23.63 -0.12 -13.72
C ASP A 169 24.16 -0.90 -12.53
N VAL A 170 23.28 -1.27 -11.58
CA VAL A 170 23.65 -2.10 -10.44
C VAL A 170 22.77 -3.33 -10.37
N GLU A 171 23.38 -4.49 -10.12
CA GLU A 171 22.67 -5.69 -9.72
C GLU A 171 22.74 -5.87 -8.20
N THR A 172 21.65 -6.30 -7.61
CA THR A 172 21.47 -6.28 -6.16
C THR A 172 20.84 -7.56 -5.62
N THR A 173 20.97 -7.82 -4.32
CA THR A 173 20.33 -8.96 -3.65
C THR A 173 18.83 -8.79 -3.47
N GLY A 174 18.31 -7.56 -3.62
CA GLY A 174 16.89 -7.24 -3.46
C GLY A 174 16.60 -5.77 -3.83
N LEU A 175 15.47 -5.24 -3.40
CA LEU A 175 14.97 -3.93 -3.84
C LEU A 175 15.23 -2.78 -2.86
N SER A 176 15.74 -3.07 -1.67
CA SER A 176 15.93 -2.07 -0.61
C SER A 176 17.38 -1.64 -0.47
N ALA A 177 17.70 -0.42 -0.83
CA ALA A 177 19.03 0.15 -0.67
C ALA A 177 19.53 0.16 0.81
N ILE A 178 18.64 -0.05 1.79
CA ILE A 178 18.99 -0.08 3.21
C ILE A 178 19.33 -1.50 3.68
N TYR A 179 18.62 -2.52 3.16
CA TYR A 179 18.72 -3.89 3.66
C TYR A 179 19.40 -4.85 2.69
N ASP A 180 19.50 -4.47 1.42
CA ASP A 180 20.06 -5.30 0.37
C ASP A 180 21.42 -4.77 -0.08
N SER A 181 22.22 -5.64 -0.73
CA SER A 181 23.59 -5.35 -1.13
C SER A 181 23.72 -5.26 -2.64
N ILE A 182 24.62 -4.40 -3.12
CA ILE A 182 25.07 -4.42 -4.51
C ILE A 182 25.97 -5.66 -4.70
N ILE A 183 25.72 -6.42 -5.77
CA ILE A 183 26.50 -7.62 -6.14
C ILE A 183 27.26 -7.44 -7.45
N GLU A 184 26.87 -6.47 -8.27
CA GLU A 184 27.61 -6.04 -9.45
C GLU A 184 27.39 -4.54 -9.65
N LEU A 185 28.43 -3.85 -10.10
CA LEU A 185 28.36 -2.48 -10.59
C LEU A 185 29.07 -2.41 -11.93
N ALA A 186 28.31 -2.11 -12.96
CA ALA A 186 28.81 -2.00 -14.32
C ALA A 186 28.58 -0.61 -14.89
N ALA A 187 29.55 -0.10 -15.66
CA ALA A 187 29.44 1.21 -16.28
C ALA A 187 30.26 1.33 -17.57
N VAL A 188 29.81 2.22 -18.43
CA VAL A 188 30.59 2.68 -19.58
C VAL A 188 30.75 4.20 -19.50
N LYS A 189 31.97 4.68 -19.74
CA LYS A 189 32.25 6.10 -19.85
C LYS A 189 32.22 6.49 -21.32
N MET A 190 31.43 7.49 -21.65
CA MET A 190 31.21 7.96 -23.00
C MET A 190 31.56 9.44 -23.14
N LYS A 191 32.20 9.77 -24.25
CA LYS A 191 32.46 11.16 -24.67
C LYS A 191 32.28 11.29 -26.17
N ASN A 192 31.62 12.34 -26.63
CA ASN A 192 31.34 12.58 -28.05
C ASN A 192 30.72 11.36 -28.76
N GLY A 193 29.81 10.63 -28.08
CA GLY A 193 29.17 9.44 -28.64
C GLY A 193 30.01 8.17 -28.70
N VAL A 194 31.24 8.21 -28.18
CA VAL A 194 32.17 7.07 -28.20
C VAL A 194 32.44 6.57 -26.78
N VAL A 195 32.46 5.26 -26.59
CA VAL A 195 32.89 4.64 -25.35
C VAL A 195 34.38 4.81 -25.21
N VAL A 196 34.84 5.51 -24.18
CA VAL A 196 36.25 5.81 -23.91
C VAL A 196 36.82 4.96 -22.77
N ASP A 197 35.96 4.42 -21.86
CA ASP A 197 36.40 3.59 -20.74
C ASP A 197 35.24 2.69 -20.27
N LYS A 198 35.56 1.64 -19.50
CA LYS A 198 34.60 0.70 -18.93
C LYS A 198 34.95 0.38 -17.48
N PHE A 199 33.91 0.12 -16.69
CA PHE A 199 33.99 -0.34 -15.33
C PHE A 199 33.03 -1.51 -15.18
N GLU A 200 33.51 -2.63 -14.62
CA GLU A 200 32.69 -3.82 -14.39
C GLU A 200 33.29 -4.61 -13.25
N GLU A 201 32.61 -4.65 -12.12
CA GLU A 201 33.09 -5.27 -10.91
C GLU A 201 32.01 -6.04 -10.18
N PHE A 202 32.28 -7.31 -9.90
CA PHE A 202 31.48 -8.07 -8.95
C PHE A 202 31.84 -7.71 -7.51
N ILE A 203 30.85 -7.82 -6.63
CA ILE A 203 30.98 -7.50 -5.19
C ILE A 203 30.53 -8.70 -4.38
N ASP A 204 31.37 -9.15 -3.46
CA ASP A 204 30.99 -10.20 -2.51
C ASP A 204 30.07 -9.62 -1.42
N PRO A 205 28.78 -10.01 -1.35
CA PRO A 205 27.86 -9.52 -0.33
C PRO A 205 28.12 -10.09 1.06
N GLY A 206 29.03 -11.08 1.19
CA GLY A 206 29.37 -11.74 2.44
C GLY A 206 28.34 -12.77 2.92
N HIS A 207 27.35 -13.10 2.11
CA HIS A 207 26.32 -14.10 2.39
C HIS A 207 25.86 -14.78 1.08
N PRO A 208 25.29 -16.00 1.13
CA PRO A 208 24.79 -16.69 -0.05
C PRO A 208 23.66 -15.89 -0.74
N LEU A 209 23.64 -15.93 -2.05
CA LEU A 209 22.61 -15.32 -2.87
C LEU A 209 21.32 -16.16 -2.82
N SER A 210 20.19 -15.49 -2.81
CA SER A 210 18.90 -16.19 -2.88
C SER A 210 18.68 -16.80 -4.27
N ALA A 211 17.92 -17.90 -4.33
CA ALA A 211 17.55 -18.51 -5.61
C ALA A 211 16.84 -17.52 -6.55
N THR A 212 16.08 -16.60 -5.98
CA THR A 212 15.39 -15.53 -6.73
C THR A 212 16.40 -14.54 -7.32
N THR A 213 17.39 -14.12 -6.56
CA THR A 213 18.47 -13.24 -7.03
C THR A 213 19.22 -13.89 -8.20
N ILE A 214 19.67 -15.14 -8.03
CA ILE A 214 20.39 -15.89 -9.07
C ILE A 214 19.52 -16.01 -10.34
N GLN A 215 18.24 -16.31 -10.20
CA GLN A 215 17.34 -16.44 -11.35
C GLN A 215 17.12 -15.11 -12.07
N LEU A 216 17.07 -14.00 -11.34
CA LEU A 216 16.78 -12.67 -11.88
C LEU A 216 18.01 -12.05 -12.57
N THR A 217 19.17 -12.11 -11.90
CA THR A 217 20.39 -11.45 -12.35
C THR A 217 21.32 -12.35 -13.17
N GLY A 218 21.19 -13.66 -13.01
CA GLY A 218 22.12 -14.65 -13.57
C GLY A 218 23.44 -14.76 -12.81
N ILE A 219 23.64 -13.94 -11.76
CA ILE A 219 24.88 -13.93 -10.97
C ILE A 219 24.80 -15.06 -9.92
N THR A 220 25.84 -15.86 -9.85
CA THR A 220 25.93 -17.00 -8.89
C THR A 220 26.89 -16.69 -7.75
N ASP A 221 26.79 -17.49 -6.67
CA ASP A 221 27.70 -17.37 -5.53
C ASP A 221 29.18 -17.53 -5.93
N GLU A 222 29.45 -18.38 -6.94
CA GLU A 222 30.82 -18.59 -7.44
C GLU A 222 31.39 -17.34 -8.13
N MET A 223 30.53 -16.54 -8.80
CA MET A 223 30.95 -15.32 -9.50
C MET A 223 31.31 -14.20 -8.53
N VAL A 224 30.62 -14.07 -7.41
CA VAL A 224 30.84 -13.02 -6.43
C VAL A 224 31.85 -13.41 -5.34
N LYS A 225 32.09 -14.71 -5.16
CA LYS A 225 32.97 -15.23 -4.09
C LYS A 225 34.40 -14.77 -4.28
N GLY A 226 34.93 -14.05 -3.31
CA GLY A 226 36.29 -13.52 -3.32
C GLY A 226 36.50 -12.33 -4.23
N SER A 227 35.40 -11.72 -4.72
CA SER A 227 35.44 -10.44 -5.42
C SER A 227 35.83 -9.30 -4.46
N LYS A 228 35.99 -8.10 -5.01
CA LYS A 228 36.31 -6.91 -4.21
C LYS A 228 35.21 -6.62 -3.19
N SER A 229 35.59 -5.97 -2.11
CA SER A 229 34.60 -5.45 -1.13
C SER A 229 33.81 -4.30 -1.72
N VAL A 230 32.59 -4.11 -1.26
CA VAL A 230 31.72 -2.98 -1.65
C VAL A 230 32.43 -1.63 -1.42
N GLU A 231 33.17 -1.48 -0.34
CA GLU A 231 33.96 -0.27 -0.04
C GLU A 231 35.01 0.03 -1.13
N GLN A 232 35.72 -1.00 -1.57
CA GLN A 232 36.74 -0.84 -2.61
C GLN A 232 36.11 -0.47 -3.95
N VAL A 233 35.07 -1.20 -4.37
CA VAL A 233 34.38 -0.95 -5.65
C VAL A 233 33.74 0.45 -5.67
N LEU A 234 33.10 0.86 -4.60
CA LEU A 234 32.48 2.19 -4.53
C LEU A 234 33.50 3.33 -4.55
N LYS A 235 34.68 3.16 -3.91
CA LYS A 235 35.77 4.14 -4.02
C LYS A 235 36.34 4.23 -5.43
N GLU A 236 36.56 3.10 -6.07
CA GLU A 236 37.03 3.05 -7.46
C GLU A 236 35.99 3.65 -8.43
N PHE A 237 34.68 3.36 -8.23
CA PHE A 237 33.63 3.92 -9.06
C PHE A 237 33.47 5.44 -8.84
N HIS A 238 33.63 5.92 -7.60
CA HIS A 238 33.62 7.36 -7.31
C HIS A 238 34.67 8.11 -8.12
N GLU A 239 35.91 7.59 -8.17
CA GLU A 239 36.99 8.18 -8.99
C GLU A 239 36.71 8.00 -10.50
N PHE A 240 36.19 6.82 -10.91
CA PHE A 240 35.84 6.56 -12.28
C PHE A 240 34.78 7.54 -12.80
N SER A 241 33.76 7.83 -12.00
CA SER A 241 32.62 8.68 -12.40
C SER A 241 32.84 10.17 -12.18
N LYS A 242 33.97 10.57 -11.60
CA LYS A 242 34.25 11.96 -11.22
C LYS A 242 34.10 12.91 -12.41
N ASP A 243 33.46 14.05 -12.14
CA ASP A 243 33.21 15.13 -13.13
C ASP A 243 32.40 14.71 -14.37
N CYS A 244 31.66 13.59 -14.27
CA CYS A 244 30.81 13.09 -15.34
C CYS A 244 29.33 13.30 -15.03
N ILE A 245 28.50 13.27 -16.05
CA ILE A 245 27.04 13.12 -15.90
C ILE A 245 26.74 11.64 -15.74
N LEU A 246 26.05 11.26 -14.65
CA LEU A 246 25.59 9.90 -14.43
C LEU A 246 24.33 9.64 -15.24
N VAL A 247 24.21 8.45 -15.81
CA VAL A 247 23.05 8.05 -16.61
C VAL A 247 22.64 6.65 -16.20
N ALA A 248 21.38 6.46 -15.83
CA ALA A 248 20.82 5.15 -15.50
C ALA A 248 19.37 5.03 -16.00
N HIS A 249 18.84 3.82 -16.05
CA HIS A 249 17.47 3.56 -16.48
C HIS A 249 16.59 3.23 -15.27
N ASN A 250 15.67 4.09 -14.91
CA ASN A 250 15.02 4.15 -13.60
C ASN A 250 16.03 4.55 -12.51
N ALA A 251 16.74 5.63 -12.79
CA ALA A 251 17.90 6.09 -12.06
C ALA A 251 17.70 6.21 -10.54
N SER A 252 16.46 6.39 -10.07
CA SER A 252 16.16 6.45 -8.65
C SER A 252 16.55 5.17 -7.89
N PHE A 253 16.46 4.00 -8.55
CA PHE A 253 16.86 2.72 -7.99
C PHE A 253 18.39 2.66 -7.80
N ASP A 254 19.13 2.83 -8.90
CA ASP A 254 20.59 2.74 -8.90
C ASP A 254 21.23 3.79 -8.00
N MET A 255 20.74 5.02 -8.09
CA MET A 255 21.18 6.12 -7.24
C MET A 255 20.87 5.90 -5.76
N GLY A 256 19.76 5.24 -5.46
CA GLY A 256 19.42 4.84 -4.09
C GLY A 256 20.49 3.93 -3.48
N PHE A 257 20.87 2.87 -4.20
CA PHE A 257 21.94 1.95 -3.76
C PHE A 257 23.31 2.62 -3.74
N LEU A 258 23.64 3.38 -4.77
CA LEU A 258 24.92 4.08 -4.86
C LEU A 258 25.11 5.07 -3.71
N ASN A 259 24.13 5.93 -3.44
CA ASN A 259 24.21 6.93 -2.39
C ASN A 259 24.22 6.33 -0.97
N THR A 260 23.41 5.29 -0.73
CA THR A 260 23.43 4.56 0.54
C THR A 260 24.78 3.86 0.73
N GLY A 261 25.31 3.25 -0.32
CA GLY A 261 26.62 2.64 -0.32
C GLY A 261 27.72 3.66 -0.02
N TYR A 262 27.70 4.81 -0.63
CA TYR A 262 28.66 5.91 -0.38
C TYR A 262 28.62 6.36 1.07
N GLU A 263 27.45 6.62 1.63
CA GLU A 263 27.31 7.00 3.04
C GLU A 263 27.90 5.93 3.98
N ASN A 264 27.63 4.65 3.70
CA ASN A 264 28.11 3.54 4.51
C ASN A 264 29.64 3.41 4.53
N VAL A 265 30.29 3.84 3.44
CA VAL A 265 31.78 3.79 3.34
C VAL A 265 32.43 5.15 3.56
N GLY A 266 31.68 6.14 4.05
CA GLY A 266 32.20 7.48 4.41
C GLY A 266 32.46 8.40 3.21
N ILE A 267 31.87 8.11 2.04
CA ILE A 267 31.87 9.01 0.88
C ILE A 267 30.57 9.83 0.93
N PRO A 268 30.59 11.15 0.71
CA PRO A 268 29.37 11.95 0.60
C PRO A 268 28.48 11.48 -0.55
N LYS A 269 27.16 11.65 -0.40
CA LYS A 269 26.23 11.48 -1.53
C LYS A 269 26.69 12.30 -2.72
N THR A 270 26.51 11.73 -3.91
CA THR A 270 26.91 12.46 -5.11
C THR A 270 25.97 13.63 -5.40
N ASN A 271 26.56 14.77 -5.78
CA ASN A 271 25.85 15.94 -6.32
C ASN A 271 26.00 16.06 -7.84
N GLN A 272 26.53 15.02 -8.49
CA GLN A 272 26.67 15.00 -9.93
C GLN A 272 25.29 15.09 -10.63
N PRO A 273 25.23 15.67 -11.83
CA PRO A 273 24.03 15.59 -12.64
C PRO A 273 23.72 14.13 -12.98
N VAL A 274 22.42 13.76 -12.88
CA VAL A 274 21.94 12.41 -13.22
C VAL A 274 20.86 12.54 -14.27
N ILE A 275 20.91 11.72 -15.31
CA ILE A 275 19.87 11.60 -16.33
C ILE A 275 19.18 10.25 -16.15
N ASP A 276 17.85 10.28 -16.03
CA ASP A 276 17.01 9.08 -16.02
C ASP A 276 16.48 8.79 -17.41
N THR A 277 17.00 7.73 -18.03
CA THR A 277 16.62 7.36 -19.40
C THR A 277 15.23 6.75 -19.50
N LEU A 278 14.66 6.22 -18.40
CA LEU A 278 13.28 5.77 -18.36
C LEU A 278 12.32 6.97 -18.48
N GLU A 279 12.53 7.98 -17.66
CA GLU A 279 11.69 9.18 -17.68
C GLU A 279 11.90 9.99 -18.97
N LEU A 280 13.15 10.09 -19.44
CA LEU A 280 13.45 10.71 -20.73
C LEU A 280 12.72 9.99 -21.87
N SER A 281 12.72 8.66 -21.88
CA SER A 281 12.00 7.87 -22.88
C SER A 281 10.48 8.08 -22.80
N ARG A 282 9.91 8.15 -21.60
CA ARG A 282 8.49 8.44 -21.39
C ARG A 282 8.10 9.81 -21.94
N MET A 283 8.94 10.80 -21.70
CA MET A 283 8.73 12.17 -22.19
C MET A 283 8.82 12.26 -23.72
N LEU A 284 9.86 11.67 -24.32
CA LEU A 284 10.12 11.78 -25.75
C LEU A 284 9.25 10.84 -26.60
N HIS A 285 8.84 9.72 -26.05
CA HIS A 285 8.10 8.66 -26.74
C HIS A 285 6.86 8.19 -25.99
N PRO A 286 5.91 9.08 -25.63
CA PRO A 286 4.74 8.74 -24.83
C PRO A 286 3.82 7.69 -25.49
N GLN A 287 3.93 7.50 -26.80
CA GLN A 287 3.16 6.53 -27.56
C GLN A 287 3.65 5.07 -27.42
N LEU A 288 4.85 4.85 -26.86
CA LEU A 288 5.36 3.49 -26.68
C LEU A 288 4.58 2.76 -25.58
N LYS A 289 4.25 1.49 -25.83
CA LYS A 289 3.59 0.63 -24.86
C LYS A 289 4.52 0.14 -23.74
N SER A 290 5.83 0.20 -23.97
CA SER A 290 6.85 -0.25 -23.02
C SER A 290 8.11 0.58 -23.19
N HIS A 291 8.66 1.01 -22.05
CA HIS A 291 9.90 1.78 -21.97
C HIS A 291 11.04 0.96 -21.33
N ARG A 292 10.95 -0.37 -21.35
CA ARG A 292 12.03 -1.24 -20.87
C ARG A 292 13.23 -1.16 -21.79
N LEU A 293 14.45 -1.25 -21.24
CA LEU A 293 15.70 -1.17 -22.00
C LEU A 293 15.73 -2.10 -23.22
N ASN A 294 15.33 -3.35 -23.05
CA ASN A 294 15.29 -4.32 -24.15
C ASN A 294 14.27 -3.98 -25.26
N THR A 295 13.32 -3.11 -25.00
CA THR A 295 12.38 -2.58 -26.00
C THR A 295 12.94 -1.35 -26.70
N LEU A 296 13.63 -0.49 -25.96
CA LEU A 296 14.21 0.76 -26.45
C LEU A 296 15.46 0.51 -27.32
N ALA A 297 16.21 -0.56 -27.03
CA ALA A 297 17.42 -0.93 -27.74
C ALA A 297 17.19 -1.63 -29.12
N LYS A 298 15.92 -1.88 -29.48
CA LYS A 298 15.52 -2.47 -30.79
C LYS A 298 15.16 -1.41 -31.79
#